data_b9b487ddf764475d0d10128e3e6bf9f3
#
_entry.id   b9b487ddf764475d0d10128e3e6bf9f3
#
_cell.length_a   1.000
_cell.length_b   1.000
_cell.length_c   1.000
_cell.angle_alpha   90.00
_cell.angle_beta   90.00
_cell.angle_gamma   90.00
#
_symmetry.space_group_name_H-M   'P 1'
#
loop_
_entity.id
_entity.type
_entity.pdbx_description
1 polymer ?
#
loop_
_entity_poly.entity_id
_entity_poly.type
_entity_poly.pdbx_seq_one_letter_code
_entity_poly.pdbx_strand_id
1 'polypeptide(L)'
;MRIRPGESHDRVAVSVYIDNCDPDDAKDVLDRMRLSTRQVKNTVRVHTDEPVRDTSYWKWVRESTAQLYIDLKLPPKTDADIRTPAGEIDADGIQGAIVIDAAACPIHVSNLSGSLKITAQGEPVSVHDFDGDLLDIRSTASTIDVARAVSSVVNLSSAAGTIEARSIQAVLNLDAHGSPVTLADIDGSIHGDLNASPLTLHGVPSSEVNLNAVGSPIEASVEPSFGADVQLEGRPVELDPSLTFRGEREPERVIGRLNNGGSGLKIRAVPGSVRCVRGGGV
;
A
#
# COMPACT_ATOMS: atom_id res chain seq x y z
N MET A 1 -6.09 -17.38 1.15
CA MET A 1 -4.81 -18.01 1.57
C MET A 1 -4.35 -17.35 2.85
N ARG A 2 -3.99 -18.14 3.85
CA ARG A 2 -3.44 -17.63 5.12
C ARG A 2 -1.97 -18.01 5.23
N ILE A 3 -1.14 -17.06 5.68
CA ILE A 3 0.30 -17.25 5.82
C ILE A 3 0.69 -16.80 7.22
N ARG A 4 1.25 -17.71 8.00
CA ARG A 4 1.60 -17.50 9.41
C ARG A 4 2.97 -18.09 9.72
N PRO A 5 3.67 -17.62 10.76
CA PRO A 5 4.85 -18.31 11.25
C PRO A 5 4.48 -19.68 11.83
N GLY A 6 5.28 -20.68 11.51
CA GLY A 6 5.18 -22.03 12.06
C GLY A 6 6.04 -22.20 13.32
N GLU A 7 5.73 -23.23 14.10
CA GLU A 7 6.54 -23.59 15.27
C GLU A 7 7.90 -24.22 14.90
N SER A 8 8.00 -24.75 13.70
CA SER A 8 9.22 -25.40 13.20
C SER A 8 10.10 -24.42 12.45
N HIS A 9 11.39 -24.39 12.75
CA HIS A 9 12.38 -23.54 12.09
C HIS A 9 12.79 -24.05 10.69
N ASP A 10 12.47 -25.30 10.37
CA ASP A 10 13.00 -26.00 9.19
C ASP A 10 11.91 -26.55 8.25
N ARG A 11 10.64 -26.33 8.55
CA ARG A 11 9.56 -26.98 7.78
C ARG A 11 8.49 -25.97 7.36
N VAL A 12 8.10 -26.08 6.10
CA VAL A 12 6.88 -25.45 5.59
C VAL A 12 5.74 -26.45 5.74
N ALA A 13 4.69 -26.07 6.46
CA ALA A 13 3.47 -26.86 6.53
C ALA A 13 2.40 -26.24 5.63
N VAL A 14 1.79 -27.06 4.80
CA VAL A 14 0.70 -26.67 3.90
C VAL A 14 -0.54 -27.45 4.28
N SER A 15 -1.61 -26.75 4.65
CA SER A 15 -2.92 -27.36 4.90
C SER A 15 -3.93 -26.76 3.93
N VAL A 16 -4.69 -27.62 3.28
CA VAL A 16 -5.77 -27.22 2.36
C VAL A 16 -7.07 -27.83 2.85
N TYR A 17 -8.08 -27.02 3.00
CA TYR A 17 -9.42 -27.47 3.40
C TYR A 17 -10.50 -26.62 2.76
N ILE A 18 -11.70 -27.16 2.69
CA ILE A 18 -12.89 -26.47 2.21
C ILE A 18 -13.89 -26.38 3.36
N ASP A 19 -14.39 -25.21 3.57
CA ASP A 19 -15.42 -24.93 4.59
C ASP A 19 -16.79 -24.73 3.93
N ASN A 20 -17.88 -24.94 4.69
CA ASN A 20 -19.25 -24.81 4.22
C ASN A 20 -19.62 -25.70 3.02
N CYS A 21 -19.09 -26.92 3.00
CA CYS A 21 -19.31 -27.90 1.93
C CYS A 21 -19.56 -29.29 2.51
N ASP A 22 -20.32 -30.12 1.78
CA ASP A 22 -20.44 -31.53 2.11
C ASP A 22 -19.07 -32.22 2.04
N PRO A 23 -18.70 -33.10 2.98
CA PRO A 23 -17.39 -33.75 3.00
C PRO A 23 -17.03 -34.52 1.72
N ASP A 24 -18.00 -35.15 1.06
CA ASP A 24 -17.77 -35.89 -0.18
C ASP A 24 -17.51 -34.94 -1.35
N ASP A 25 -18.26 -33.84 -1.43
CA ASP A 25 -18.02 -32.78 -2.42
C ASP A 25 -16.67 -32.08 -2.18
N ALA A 26 -16.31 -31.79 -0.91
CA ALA A 26 -15.02 -31.22 -0.57
C ALA A 26 -13.86 -32.09 -1.03
N LYS A 27 -13.96 -33.41 -0.81
CA LYS A 27 -12.94 -34.38 -1.22
C LYS A 27 -12.79 -34.40 -2.75
N ASP A 28 -13.89 -34.46 -3.51
CA ASP A 28 -13.86 -34.47 -4.97
C ASP A 28 -13.21 -33.21 -5.54
N VAL A 29 -13.49 -32.04 -4.93
CA VAL A 29 -12.84 -30.76 -5.32
C VAL A 29 -11.36 -30.74 -5.01
N LEU A 30 -10.94 -31.18 -3.82
CA LEU A 30 -9.54 -31.25 -3.44
C LEU A 30 -8.74 -32.22 -4.32
N ASP A 31 -9.32 -33.37 -4.66
CA ASP A 31 -8.71 -34.35 -5.55
C ASP A 31 -8.52 -33.78 -6.98
N ARG A 32 -9.46 -32.96 -7.45
CA ARG A 32 -9.38 -32.29 -8.76
C ARG A 32 -8.39 -31.13 -8.81
N MET A 33 -8.17 -30.44 -7.71
CA MET A 33 -7.25 -29.30 -7.62
C MET A 33 -5.79 -29.67 -7.82
N ARG A 34 -5.43 -30.95 -7.69
CA ARG A 34 -4.06 -31.46 -7.87
C ARG A 34 -3.02 -30.58 -7.19
N LEU A 35 -3.20 -30.35 -5.89
CA LEU A 35 -2.18 -29.65 -5.11
C LEU A 35 -0.86 -30.44 -5.22
N SER A 36 0.15 -29.79 -5.75
CA SER A 36 1.51 -30.34 -5.82
C SER A 36 2.45 -29.54 -4.92
N THR A 37 3.26 -30.25 -4.16
CA THR A 37 4.33 -29.66 -3.36
C THR A 37 5.66 -30.25 -3.81
N ARG A 38 6.63 -29.40 -4.10
CA ARG A 38 7.97 -29.84 -4.51
C ARG A 38 9.02 -29.03 -3.76
N GLN A 39 9.92 -29.73 -3.11
CA GLN A 39 11.09 -29.12 -2.50
C GLN A 39 12.34 -29.33 -3.39
N VAL A 40 13.04 -28.21 -3.64
CA VAL A 40 14.34 -28.21 -4.32
C VAL A 40 15.29 -27.36 -3.51
N LYS A 41 16.25 -27.98 -2.85
CA LYS A 41 17.15 -27.37 -1.87
C LYS A 41 16.33 -26.64 -0.76
N ASN A 42 16.50 -25.32 -0.63
CA ASN A 42 15.83 -24.49 0.35
C ASN A 42 14.52 -23.85 -0.18
N THR A 43 14.06 -24.26 -1.37
CA THR A 43 12.83 -23.72 -1.97
C THR A 43 11.74 -24.77 -1.95
N VAL A 44 10.61 -24.44 -1.34
CA VAL A 44 9.37 -25.22 -1.41
C VAL A 44 8.45 -24.52 -2.40
N ARG A 45 7.99 -25.25 -3.40
CA ARG A 45 6.97 -24.81 -4.35
C ARG A 45 5.66 -25.48 -4.03
N VAL A 46 4.63 -24.67 -3.83
CA VAL A 46 3.25 -25.12 -3.69
C VAL A 46 2.52 -24.64 -4.94
N HIS A 47 1.94 -25.55 -5.69
CA HIS A 47 1.25 -25.24 -6.93
C HIS A 47 -0.07 -25.98 -6.98
N THR A 48 -1.11 -25.29 -7.40
CA THR A 48 -2.41 -25.88 -7.73
C THR A 48 -2.58 -25.83 -9.23
N ASP A 49 -2.78 -26.97 -9.86
CA ASP A 49 -3.18 -27.00 -11.27
C ASP A 49 -4.61 -26.48 -11.37
N GLU A 50 -4.84 -25.42 -12.13
CA GLU A 50 -6.19 -24.97 -12.41
C GLU A 50 -6.97 -26.06 -13.18
N PRO A 51 -8.16 -26.41 -12.76
CA PRO A 51 -9.03 -27.30 -13.53
C PRO A 51 -9.62 -26.55 -14.75
N VAL A 52 -8.76 -26.15 -15.67
CA VAL A 52 -8.98 -25.16 -16.75
C VAL A 52 -10.14 -25.50 -17.70
N ARG A 53 -10.69 -26.72 -17.66
CA ARG A 53 -11.73 -27.15 -18.61
C ARG A 53 -12.94 -27.88 -18.02
N ASP A 54 -13.02 -28.00 -16.71
CA ASP A 54 -14.15 -28.70 -16.09
C ASP A 54 -15.29 -27.70 -15.78
N THR A 55 -16.29 -27.68 -16.65
CA THR A 55 -17.48 -26.83 -16.47
C THR A 55 -18.25 -27.16 -15.20
N SER A 56 -18.16 -28.38 -14.69
CA SER A 56 -18.83 -28.82 -13.46
C SER A 56 -18.17 -28.20 -12.23
N TYR A 57 -16.84 -28.10 -12.21
CA TYR A 57 -16.08 -27.40 -11.17
C TYR A 57 -16.46 -25.92 -11.08
N TRP A 58 -16.45 -25.21 -12.20
CA TRP A 58 -16.80 -23.79 -12.23
C TRP A 58 -18.28 -23.53 -11.92
N LYS A 59 -19.16 -24.46 -12.24
CA LYS A 59 -20.56 -24.40 -11.84
C LYS A 59 -20.67 -24.54 -10.32
N TRP A 60 -19.98 -25.51 -9.73
CA TRP A 60 -19.95 -25.71 -8.30
C TRP A 60 -19.37 -24.49 -7.54
N VAL A 61 -18.24 -23.93 -8.00
CA VAL A 61 -17.64 -22.71 -7.39
C VAL A 61 -18.61 -21.53 -7.38
N ARG A 62 -19.44 -21.40 -8.41
CA ARG A 62 -20.42 -20.30 -8.51
C ARG A 62 -21.71 -20.55 -7.71
N GLU A 63 -22.12 -21.77 -7.56
CA GLU A 63 -23.38 -22.16 -6.94
C GLU A 63 -23.25 -22.56 -5.48
N SER A 64 -22.05 -22.84 -5.01
CA SER A 64 -21.77 -23.23 -3.63
C SER A 64 -21.37 -22.03 -2.76
N THR A 65 -21.67 -22.09 -1.47
CA THR A 65 -21.15 -21.19 -0.44
C THR A 65 -19.78 -21.66 0.09
N ALA A 66 -19.22 -22.68 -0.52
CA ALA A 66 -17.98 -23.29 -0.10
C ALA A 66 -16.79 -22.35 -0.28
N GLN A 67 -15.90 -22.35 0.70
CA GLN A 67 -14.68 -21.53 0.69
C GLN A 67 -13.46 -22.44 0.79
N LEU A 68 -12.55 -22.28 -0.17
CA LEU A 68 -11.27 -22.98 -0.17
C LEU A 68 -10.24 -22.18 0.63
N TYR A 69 -9.61 -22.85 1.58
CA TYR A 69 -8.55 -22.29 2.40
C TYR A 69 -7.23 -23.01 2.12
N ILE A 70 -6.18 -22.22 1.97
CA ILE A 70 -4.79 -22.71 1.92
C ILE A 70 -4.05 -22.02 3.07
N ASP A 71 -3.69 -22.79 4.07
CA ASP A 71 -2.91 -22.31 5.21
C ASP A 71 -1.44 -22.72 5.02
N LEU A 72 -0.57 -21.72 4.99
CA LEU A 72 0.87 -21.89 4.93
C LEU A 72 1.49 -21.49 6.26
N LYS A 73 2.12 -22.44 6.93
CA LYS A 73 2.96 -22.16 8.09
C LYS A 73 4.43 -22.20 7.66
N LEU A 74 5.06 -21.04 7.75
CA LEU A 74 6.42 -20.81 7.27
C LEU A 74 7.41 -20.75 8.45
N PRO A 75 8.66 -21.17 8.26
CA PRO A 75 9.73 -20.85 9.20
C PRO A 75 9.81 -19.35 9.46
N PRO A 76 10.26 -18.90 10.65
CA PRO A 76 10.26 -17.48 11.01
C PRO A 76 10.99 -16.57 10.02
N LYS A 77 12.03 -17.05 9.37
CA LYS A 77 12.78 -16.31 8.34
C LYS A 77 12.60 -17.01 7.00
N THR A 78 11.61 -16.59 6.24
CA THR A 78 11.29 -17.21 4.95
C THR A 78 10.95 -16.16 3.92
N ASP A 79 11.62 -16.23 2.77
CA ASP A 79 11.22 -15.47 1.59
C ASP A 79 10.07 -16.19 0.90
N ALA A 80 9.07 -15.46 0.44
CA ALA A 80 7.92 -16.03 -0.25
C ALA A 80 7.58 -15.24 -1.53
N ASP A 81 7.29 -15.97 -2.60
CA ASP A 81 6.74 -15.45 -3.87
C ASP A 81 5.33 -16.07 -4.04
N ILE A 82 4.30 -15.22 -3.98
CA ILE A 82 2.90 -15.62 -3.97
C ILE A 82 2.24 -15.06 -5.21
N ARG A 83 1.67 -15.94 -6.02
CA ARG A 83 0.92 -15.54 -7.21
C ARG A 83 -0.44 -16.21 -7.21
N THR A 84 -1.48 -15.40 -7.26
CA THR A 84 -2.86 -15.92 -7.30
C THR A 84 -3.76 -15.00 -8.12
N PRO A 85 -4.58 -15.56 -9.02
CA PRO A 85 -5.50 -14.76 -9.81
C PRO A 85 -6.79 -14.41 -9.07
N ALA A 86 -7.11 -15.10 -7.99
CA ALA A 86 -8.35 -14.89 -7.23
C ALA A 86 -8.26 -15.42 -5.80
N GLY A 87 -9.14 -14.95 -4.92
CA GLY A 87 -9.23 -15.38 -3.53
C GLY A 87 -8.93 -14.24 -2.57
N GLU A 88 -8.43 -14.56 -1.40
CA GLU A 88 -8.01 -13.62 -0.37
C GLU A 88 -6.63 -14.04 0.14
N ILE A 89 -5.76 -13.06 0.38
CA ILE A 89 -4.44 -13.27 0.98
C ILE A 89 -4.42 -12.60 2.35
N ASP A 90 -4.08 -13.38 3.36
CA ASP A 90 -3.89 -12.91 4.72
C ASP A 90 -2.52 -13.40 5.23
N ALA A 91 -1.56 -12.48 5.36
CA ALA A 91 -0.19 -12.76 5.78
C ALA A 91 0.13 -12.01 7.08
N ASP A 92 0.56 -12.72 8.09
CA ASP A 92 0.80 -12.14 9.40
C ASP A 92 2.03 -12.74 10.09
N GLY A 93 2.84 -11.88 10.73
CA GLY A 93 3.96 -12.27 11.55
C GLY A 93 5.17 -12.83 10.79
N ILE A 94 5.34 -12.52 9.51
CA ILE A 94 6.39 -13.08 8.67
C ILE A 94 7.65 -12.19 8.70
N GLN A 95 8.81 -12.85 8.70
CA GLN A 95 10.12 -12.19 8.56
C GLN A 95 10.80 -12.65 7.28
N GLY A 96 11.09 -11.74 6.36
CA GLY A 96 11.76 -12.07 5.10
C GLY A 96 11.35 -11.18 3.95
N ALA A 97 11.72 -11.59 2.74
CA ALA A 97 11.31 -10.91 1.52
C ALA A 97 10.03 -11.54 0.96
N ILE A 98 8.95 -10.78 0.96
CA ILE A 98 7.65 -11.24 0.47
C ILE A 98 7.30 -10.53 -0.83
N VAL A 99 6.98 -11.29 -1.86
CA VAL A 99 6.47 -10.79 -3.12
C VAL A 99 5.07 -11.36 -3.34
N ILE A 100 4.10 -10.48 -3.58
CA ILE A 100 2.70 -10.84 -3.85
C ILE A 100 2.30 -10.27 -5.21
N ASP A 101 1.85 -11.12 -6.10
CA ASP A 101 1.27 -10.76 -7.39
C ASP A 101 -0.15 -11.35 -7.47
N ALA A 102 -1.16 -10.50 -7.34
CA ALA A 102 -2.53 -10.94 -7.20
C ALA A 102 -3.50 -10.08 -8.01
N ALA A 103 -4.43 -10.75 -8.69
CA ALA A 103 -5.58 -10.12 -9.33
C ALA A 103 -6.86 -10.53 -8.61
N ALA A 104 -7.86 -9.64 -8.51
CA ALA A 104 -9.15 -9.91 -7.85
C ALA A 104 -9.02 -10.59 -6.47
N CYS A 105 -8.05 -10.14 -5.66
CA CYS A 105 -7.76 -10.69 -4.35
C CYS A 105 -7.57 -9.57 -3.34
N PRO A 106 -8.42 -9.42 -2.34
CA PRO A 106 -8.11 -8.63 -1.16
C PRO A 106 -6.81 -9.13 -0.51
N ILE A 107 -5.91 -8.21 -0.18
CA ILE A 107 -4.62 -8.52 0.41
C ILE A 107 -4.54 -7.84 1.77
N HIS A 108 -4.34 -8.63 2.81
CA HIS A 108 -4.11 -8.16 4.17
C HIS A 108 -2.75 -8.65 4.64
N VAL A 109 -1.86 -7.71 4.96
CA VAL A 109 -0.53 -8.00 5.51
C VAL A 109 -0.39 -7.29 6.83
N SER A 110 0.01 -8.02 7.87
CA SER A 110 0.25 -7.47 9.20
C SER A 110 1.51 -8.02 9.85
N ASN A 111 2.14 -7.22 10.74
CA ASN A 111 3.30 -7.63 11.52
C ASN A 111 4.43 -8.24 10.67
N LEU A 112 4.72 -7.64 9.52
CA LEU A 112 5.77 -8.12 8.62
C LEU A 112 7.07 -7.35 8.85
N SER A 113 8.18 -8.09 8.90
CA SER A 113 9.52 -7.49 8.94
C SER A 113 10.38 -7.97 7.76
N GLY A 114 11.13 -7.03 7.15
CA GLY A 114 12.00 -7.31 5.99
C GLY A 114 11.63 -6.48 4.77
N SER A 115 11.29 -7.11 3.65
CA SER A 115 10.85 -6.39 2.45
C SER A 115 9.51 -6.92 1.94
N LEU A 116 8.66 -6.02 1.49
CA LEU A 116 7.35 -6.37 0.94
C LEU A 116 7.16 -5.70 -0.41
N LYS A 117 6.85 -6.50 -1.42
CA LYS A 117 6.43 -6.03 -2.74
C LYS A 117 5.08 -6.60 -3.10
N ILE A 118 4.12 -5.73 -3.41
CA ILE A 118 2.76 -6.11 -3.80
C ILE A 118 2.45 -5.52 -5.18
N THR A 119 1.95 -6.36 -6.06
CA THR A 119 1.27 -5.95 -7.29
C THR A 119 -0.17 -6.45 -7.23
N ALA A 120 -1.13 -5.54 -7.24
CA ALA A 120 -2.54 -5.86 -7.06
C ALA A 120 -3.42 -5.24 -8.13
N GLN A 121 -4.55 -5.89 -8.42
CA GLN A 121 -5.55 -5.39 -9.35
C GLN A 121 -6.96 -5.65 -8.84
N GLY A 122 -7.78 -4.59 -8.80
CA GLY A 122 -9.22 -4.68 -8.62
C GLY A 122 -9.72 -4.76 -7.17
N GLU A 123 -8.90 -5.23 -6.23
CA GLU A 123 -9.29 -5.46 -4.84
C GLU A 123 -8.36 -4.75 -3.84
N PRO A 124 -8.83 -4.42 -2.62
CA PRO A 124 -8.07 -3.64 -1.65
C PRO A 124 -6.77 -4.31 -1.19
N VAL A 125 -5.76 -3.48 -0.95
CA VAL A 125 -4.50 -3.85 -0.31
C VAL A 125 -4.38 -3.12 1.02
N SER A 126 -4.24 -3.85 2.10
CA SER A 126 -4.06 -3.33 3.46
C SER A 126 -2.76 -3.85 4.05
N VAL A 127 -1.88 -2.93 4.48
CA VAL A 127 -0.60 -3.26 5.11
C VAL A 127 -0.51 -2.52 6.43
N HIS A 128 -0.42 -3.27 7.52
CA HIS A 128 -0.33 -2.72 8.87
C HIS A 128 0.88 -3.29 9.63
N ASP A 129 1.51 -2.45 10.46
CA ASP A 129 2.61 -2.86 11.33
C ASP A 129 3.79 -3.47 10.53
N PHE A 130 4.25 -2.71 9.53
CA PHE A 130 5.41 -3.08 8.73
C PHE A 130 6.69 -2.49 9.33
N ASP A 131 7.74 -3.31 9.47
CA ASP A 131 9.07 -2.88 9.92
C ASP A 131 10.15 -3.50 9.02
N GLY A 132 10.76 -2.70 8.15
CA GLY A 132 11.72 -3.25 7.21
C GLY A 132 12.42 -2.25 6.30
N ASP A 133 13.10 -2.77 5.28
CA ASP A 133 13.91 -1.94 4.40
C ASP A 133 13.10 -1.32 3.24
N LEU A 134 12.15 -2.07 2.70
CA LEU A 134 11.40 -1.68 1.51
C LEU A 134 9.94 -2.14 1.58
N LEU A 135 9.03 -1.18 1.40
CA LEU A 135 7.62 -1.43 1.10
C LEU A 135 7.30 -0.87 -0.29
N ASP A 136 7.02 -1.73 -1.27
CA ASP A 136 6.68 -1.35 -2.66
C ASP A 136 5.28 -1.90 -3.01
N ILE A 137 4.29 -1.03 -3.12
CA ILE A 137 2.91 -1.40 -3.46
C ILE A 137 2.52 -0.73 -4.77
N ARG A 138 2.11 -1.55 -5.72
CA ARG A 138 1.56 -1.12 -7.01
C ARG A 138 0.17 -1.66 -7.19
N SER A 139 -0.77 -0.79 -7.44
CA SER A 139 -2.18 -1.13 -7.54
C SER A 139 -2.83 -0.53 -8.79
N THR A 140 -3.77 -1.26 -9.35
CA THR A 140 -4.63 -0.76 -10.42
C THR A 140 -6.09 -0.99 -10.04
N ALA A 141 -6.90 0.08 -10.08
CA ALA A 141 -8.33 0.07 -9.74
C ALA A 141 -8.62 -0.48 -8.32
N SER A 142 -7.81 -0.13 -7.34
CA SER A 142 -7.87 -0.70 -6.00
C SER A 142 -7.42 0.32 -4.95
N THR A 143 -7.89 0.16 -3.73
CA THR A 143 -7.48 0.97 -2.59
C THR A 143 -6.19 0.42 -1.99
N ILE A 144 -5.24 1.29 -1.68
CA ILE A 144 -4.05 1.01 -0.88
C ILE A 144 -4.25 1.67 0.49
N ASP A 145 -4.27 0.89 1.55
CA ASP A 145 -4.26 1.37 2.95
C ASP A 145 -2.99 0.90 3.64
N VAL A 146 -2.13 1.85 4.05
CA VAL A 146 -0.90 1.57 4.79
C VAL A 146 -0.94 2.28 6.13
N ALA A 147 -0.76 1.54 7.20
CA ALA A 147 -0.74 2.10 8.54
C ALA A 147 0.41 1.53 9.39
N ARG A 148 1.08 2.42 10.13
CA ARG A 148 2.18 2.07 11.04
C ARG A 148 3.31 1.32 10.33
N ALA A 149 3.95 2.00 9.37
CA ALA A 149 5.11 1.46 8.67
C ALA A 149 6.38 2.22 9.04
N VAL A 150 7.39 1.47 9.43
CA VAL A 150 8.77 1.94 9.62
C VAL A 150 9.63 1.31 8.54
N SER A 151 10.21 2.13 7.67
CA SER A 151 10.97 1.63 6.53
C SER A 151 12.04 2.60 6.08
N SER A 152 13.05 2.11 5.38
CA SER A 152 13.96 3.00 4.66
C SER A 152 13.24 3.70 3.50
N VAL A 153 12.43 2.95 2.75
CA VAL A 153 11.69 3.46 1.59
C VAL A 153 10.30 2.83 1.54
N VAL A 154 9.30 3.68 1.30
CA VAL A 154 7.93 3.27 0.97
C VAL A 154 7.59 3.82 -0.41
N ASN A 155 7.27 2.94 -1.35
CA ASN A 155 6.81 3.29 -2.70
C ASN A 155 5.33 2.92 -2.83
N LEU A 156 4.48 3.88 -3.10
CA LEU A 156 3.06 3.68 -3.33
C LEU A 156 2.70 4.16 -4.72
N SER A 157 2.27 3.25 -5.59
CA SER A 157 1.83 3.56 -6.95
C SER A 157 0.40 3.09 -7.16
N SER A 158 -0.48 3.97 -7.64
CA SER A 158 -1.87 3.65 -7.91
C SER A 158 -2.37 4.25 -9.21
N ALA A 159 -3.08 3.44 -9.99
CA ALA A 159 -3.85 3.89 -11.15
C ALA A 159 -5.34 3.60 -10.93
N ALA A 160 -6.16 4.68 -10.92
CA ALA A 160 -7.61 4.61 -10.74
C ALA A 160 -8.08 3.93 -9.43
N GLY A 161 -7.36 4.15 -8.33
CA GLY A 161 -7.69 3.67 -6.99
C GLY A 161 -7.70 4.78 -5.97
N THR A 162 -7.41 4.45 -4.72
CA THR A 162 -7.22 5.41 -3.62
C THR A 162 -5.96 5.04 -2.85
N ILE A 163 -5.21 6.02 -2.37
CA ILE A 163 -4.08 5.80 -1.48
C ILE A 163 -4.37 6.46 -0.14
N GLU A 164 -4.35 5.67 0.92
CA GLU A 164 -4.41 6.14 2.31
C GLU A 164 -3.16 5.65 3.04
N ALA A 165 -2.36 6.57 3.56
CA ALA A 165 -1.15 6.22 4.30
C ALA A 165 -1.08 7.05 5.58
N ARG A 166 -0.88 6.37 6.71
CA ARG A 166 -0.86 7.00 8.03
C ARG A 166 0.21 6.40 8.95
N SER A 167 0.83 7.26 9.74
CA SER A 167 1.89 6.88 10.69
C SER A 167 3.04 6.15 9.99
N ILE A 168 3.63 6.82 9.00
CA ILE A 168 4.73 6.28 8.18
C ILE A 168 6.03 6.98 8.57
N GLN A 169 7.04 6.20 8.91
CA GLN A 169 8.41 6.68 9.11
C GLN A 169 9.31 6.14 8.00
N ALA A 170 9.51 6.93 6.93
CA ALA A 170 10.24 6.52 5.74
C ALA A 170 10.50 7.67 4.77
N VAL A 171 11.34 7.42 3.76
CA VAL A 171 11.25 8.16 2.49
C VAL A 171 10.06 7.65 1.73
N LEU A 172 9.03 8.47 1.56
CA LEU A 172 7.77 8.11 0.87
C LEU A 172 7.81 8.60 -0.57
N ASN A 173 7.71 7.69 -1.52
CA ASN A 173 7.57 7.97 -2.94
C ASN A 173 6.14 7.64 -3.40
N LEU A 174 5.50 8.59 -4.06
CA LEU A 174 4.13 8.48 -4.55
C LEU A 174 4.09 8.61 -6.07
N ASP A 175 3.35 7.72 -6.71
CA ASP A 175 3.01 7.80 -8.12
C ASP A 175 1.52 7.53 -8.29
N ALA A 176 0.72 8.59 -8.50
CA ALA A 176 -0.73 8.48 -8.49
C ALA A 176 -1.35 9.02 -9.79
N HIS A 177 -2.14 8.17 -10.43
CA HIS A 177 -2.87 8.48 -11.65
C HIS A 177 -4.37 8.29 -11.46
N GLY A 178 -5.15 9.37 -11.46
CA GLY A 178 -6.60 9.31 -11.21
C GLY A 178 -6.96 8.76 -9.83
N SER A 179 -6.07 8.88 -8.86
CA SER A 179 -6.13 8.23 -7.56
C SER A 179 -6.07 9.27 -6.44
N PRO A 180 -7.18 9.55 -5.74
CA PRO A 180 -7.13 10.39 -4.54
C PRO A 180 -6.12 9.85 -3.52
N VAL A 181 -5.35 10.76 -2.91
CA VAL A 181 -4.30 10.45 -1.95
C VAL A 181 -4.56 11.16 -0.63
N THR A 182 -4.54 10.43 0.46
CA THR A 182 -4.61 10.98 1.82
C THR A 182 -3.39 10.50 2.61
N LEU A 183 -2.63 11.45 3.13
CA LEU A 183 -1.45 11.20 3.96
C LEU A 183 -1.64 11.82 5.33
N ALA A 184 -1.30 11.08 6.39
CA ALA A 184 -1.35 11.57 7.76
C ALA A 184 -0.16 11.04 8.57
N ASP A 185 0.40 11.87 9.44
CA ASP A 185 1.49 11.49 10.35
C ASP A 185 2.68 10.86 9.60
N ILE A 186 3.20 11.56 8.63
CA ILE A 186 4.39 11.12 7.88
C ILE A 186 5.64 11.71 8.55
N ASP A 187 6.54 10.85 8.98
CA ASP A 187 7.88 11.20 9.47
C ASP A 187 8.91 10.74 8.44
N GLY A 188 9.42 11.69 7.66
CA GLY A 188 10.35 11.46 6.56
C GLY A 188 10.07 12.35 5.36
N SER A 189 10.86 12.18 4.30
CA SER A 189 10.70 12.96 3.07
C SER A 189 9.55 12.41 2.23
N ILE A 190 8.84 13.32 1.54
CA ILE A 190 7.78 12.97 0.60
C ILE A 190 8.18 13.43 -0.80
N HIS A 191 8.21 12.51 -1.75
CA HIS A 191 8.37 12.78 -3.17
C HIS A 191 7.17 12.22 -3.92
N GLY A 192 6.55 13.02 -4.79
CA GLY A 192 5.33 12.56 -5.45
C GLY A 192 5.11 13.17 -6.83
N ASP A 193 4.69 12.29 -7.74
CA ASP A 193 4.15 12.65 -9.05
C ASP A 193 2.65 12.29 -9.08
N LEU A 194 1.80 13.31 -9.26
CA LEU A 194 0.35 13.19 -9.17
C LEU A 194 -0.29 13.64 -10.48
N ASN A 195 -1.05 12.78 -11.12
CA ASN A 195 -1.78 13.11 -12.34
C ASN A 195 -3.28 12.89 -12.15
N ALA A 196 -4.08 13.95 -12.23
CA ALA A 196 -5.51 13.94 -11.93
C ALA A 196 -5.83 13.28 -10.56
N SER A 197 -4.95 13.47 -9.58
CA SER A 197 -4.96 12.80 -8.28
C SER A 197 -4.94 13.82 -7.16
N PRO A 198 -6.10 14.19 -6.60
CA PRO A 198 -6.16 15.10 -5.45
C PRO A 198 -5.34 14.57 -4.27
N LEU A 199 -4.59 15.44 -3.61
CA LEU A 199 -3.82 15.09 -2.42
C LEU A 199 -4.27 15.91 -1.21
N THR A 200 -4.53 15.21 -0.10
CA THR A 200 -4.68 15.79 1.22
C THR A 200 -3.54 15.32 2.12
N LEU A 201 -2.74 16.26 2.61
CA LEU A 201 -1.63 16.02 3.53
C LEU A 201 -1.97 16.58 4.91
N HIS A 202 -2.24 15.71 5.86
CA HIS A 202 -2.48 16.05 7.26
C HIS A 202 -1.14 16.10 8.02
N GLY A 203 -0.68 17.31 8.32
CA GLY A 203 0.63 17.53 8.93
C GLY A 203 1.79 17.42 7.92
N VAL A 204 2.38 18.56 7.55
CA VAL A 204 3.58 18.57 6.72
C VAL A 204 4.75 18.09 7.57
N PRO A 205 5.50 17.08 7.13
CA PRO A 205 6.64 16.57 7.88
C PRO A 205 7.77 17.61 7.98
N SER A 206 8.59 17.46 8.99
CA SER A 206 9.78 18.34 9.18
C SER A 206 10.91 18.08 8.17
N SER A 207 10.77 17.05 7.35
CA SER A 207 11.69 16.70 6.26
C SER A 207 11.27 17.33 4.93
N GLU A 208 12.02 17.09 3.86
CA GLU A 208 11.73 17.65 2.53
C GLU A 208 10.43 17.09 1.96
N VAL A 209 9.60 17.97 1.43
CA VAL A 209 8.41 17.63 0.64
C VAL A 209 8.57 18.17 -0.77
N ASN A 210 8.52 17.30 -1.77
CA ASN A 210 8.64 17.65 -3.18
C ASN A 210 7.52 16.95 -3.98
N LEU A 211 6.48 17.72 -4.34
CA LEU A 211 5.31 17.23 -5.03
C LEU A 211 5.16 17.93 -6.39
N ASN A 212 5.03 17.14 -7.44
CA ASN A 212 4.72 17.60 -8.76
C ASN A 212 3.35 17.05 -9.19
N ALA A 213 2.42 17.94 -9.48
CA ALA A 213 1.04 17.56 -9.74
C ALA A 213 0.51 18.21 -11.04
N VAL A 214 -0.18 17.41 -11.82
CA VAL A 214 -0.87 17.85 -13.04
C VAL A 214 -2.35 17.56 -12.92
N GLY A 215 -3.18 18.61 -13.03
CA GLY A 215 -4.64 18.44 -12.89
C GLY A 215 -5.10 18.02 -11.50
N SER A 216 -4.29 18.22 -10.48
CA SER A 216 -4.50 17.70 -9.13
C SER A 216 -4.49 18.84 -8.12
N PRO A 217 -5.57 19.09 -7.39
CA PRO A 217 -5.53 19.99 -6.24
C PRO A 217 -4.75 19.34 -5.10
N ILE A 218 -3.95 20.17 -4.40
CA ILE A 218 -3.19 19.76 -3.22
C ILE A 218 -3.63 20.62 -2.04
N GLU A 219 -4.06 19.97 -0.96
CA GLU A 219 -4.31 20.60 0.33
C GLU A 219 -3.32 20.05 1.37
N ALA A 220 -2.56 20.94 2.00
CA ALA A 220 -1.61 20.59 3.03
C ALA A 220 -1.93 21.33 4.33
N SER A 221 -2.11 20.61 5.42
CA SER A 221 -2.25 21.23 6.74
C SER A 221 -0.89 21.43 7.40
N VAL A 222 -0.65 22.63 7.87
CA VAL A 222 0.65 23.06 8.41
C VAL A 222 0.46 23.43 9.88
N GLU A 223 1.25 22.86 10.75
CA GLU A 223 1.23 23.27 12.16
C GLU A 223 1.74 24.70 12.33
N PRO A 224 1.19 25.49 13.28
CA PRO A 224 1.59 26.88 13.49
C PRO A 224 3.08 27.08 13.79
N SER A 225 3.71 26.10 14.42
CA SER A 225 5.14 26.11 14.78
C SER A 225 6.06 25.64 13.65
N PHE A 226 5.51 25.05 12.59
CA PHE A 226 6.27 24.47 11.49
C PHE A 226 7.06 25.54 10.73
N GLY A 227 8.38 25.32 10.58
CA GLY A 227 9.28 26.16 9.81
C GLY A 227 9.69 25.48 8.50
N ALA A 228 9.58 26.19 7.38
CA ALA A 228 9.97 25.67 6.07
C ALA A 228 10.41 26.76 5.11
N ASP A 229 11.31 26.41 4.18
CA ASP A 229 11.55 27.18 2.97
C ASP A 229 10.53 26.72 1.91
N VAL A 230 9.65 27.64 1.51
CA VAL A 230 8.42 27.33 0.75
C VAL A 230 8.55 27.77 -0.70
N GLN A 231 8.21 26.88 -1.61
CA GLN A 231 8.03 27.15 -3.03
C GLN A 231 6.76 26.45 -3.50
N LEU A 232 5.67 27.23 -3.64
CA LEU A 232 4.38 26.74 -4.11
C LEU A 232 4.05 27.36 -5.47
N GLU A 233 3.61 26.53 -6.40
CA GLU A 233 3.12 26.93 -7.71
C GLU A 233 1.78 26.24 -7.99
N GLY A 234 0.76 26.98 -8.38
CA GLY A 234 -0.59 26.45 -8.63
C GLY A 234 -1.56 27.49 -9.13
N ARG A 235 -2.78 27.08 -9.42
CA ARG A 235 -3.86 27.97 -9.89
C ARG A 235 -5.19 27.66 -9.20
N PRO A 236 -5.51 28.37 -8.06
CA PRO A 236 -4.69 29.34 -7.32
C PRO A 236 -3.73 28.70 -6.30
N VAL A 237 -2.85 29.56 -5.73
CA VAL A 237 -2.10 29.23 -4.51
C VAL A 237 -2.69 30.00 -3.35
N GLU A 238 -3.17 29.30 -2.33
CA GLU A 238 -3.74 29.86 -1.11
C GLU A 238 -2.88 29.49 0.11
N LEU A 239 -2.47 30.48 0.85
CA LEU A 239 -1.75 30.32 2.12
C LEU A 239 -2.57 30.96 3.23
N ASP A 240 -2.94 30.18 4.25
CA ASP A 240 -3.71 30.61 5.40
C ASP A 240 -3.11 31.90 6.02
N PRO A 241 -3.89 32.96 6.18
CA PRO A 241 -3.40 34.23 6.72
C PRO A 241 -2.85 34.17 8.14
N SER A 242 -3.22 33.13 8.89
CA SER A 242 -2.74 32.93 10.27
C SER A 242 -1.33 32.34 10.34
N LEU A 243 -0.78 31.86 9.22
CA LEU A 243 0.59 31.35 9.14
C LEU A 243 1.57 32.52 9.02
N THR A 244 2.62 32.49 9.83
CA THR A 244 3.69 33.50 9.78
C THR A 244 4.56 33.25 8.56
N PHE A 245 4.42 34.10 7.54
CA PHE A 245 5.14 33.96 6.28
C PHE A 245 5.93 35.23 5.93
N ARG A 246 7.12 35.05 5.39
CA ARG A 246 7.99 36.11 4.84
C ARG A 246 8.43 35.74 3.45
N GLY A 247 8.08 36.56 2.45
CA GLY A 247 8.43 36.31 1.06
C GLY A 247 7.45 36.94 0.08
N GLU A 248 7.48 36.46 -1.15
CA GLU A 248 6.63 36.92 -2.26
C GLU A 248 5.34 36.08 -2.30
N ARG A 249 4.20 36.74 -2.42
CA ARG A 249 2.89 36.12 -2.60
C ARG A 249 2.26 36.65 -3.89
N GLU A 250 2.11 35.78 -4.84
CA GLU A 250 1.35 36.02 -6.08
C GLU A 250 0.20 35.00 -6.16
N PRO A 251 -0.85 35.25 -6.95
CA PRO A 251 -2.01 34.35 -7.05
C PRO A 251 -1.67 32.92 -7.51
N GLU A 252 -0.59 32.78 -8.26
CA GLU A 252 -0.15 31.50 -8.84
C GLU A 252 1.18 30.99 -8.25
N ARG A 253 1.85 31.80 -7.40
CA ARG A 253 3.18 31.47 -6.89
C ARG A 253 3.44 32.09 -5.51
N VAL A 254 3.96 31.27 -4.60
CA VAL A 254 4.39 31.71 -3.27
C VAL A 254 5.81 31.20 -3.03
N ILE A 255 6.75 32.12 -2.76
CA ILE A 255 8.16 31.80 -2.45
C ILE A 255 8.60 32.58 -1.23
N GLY A 256 9.14 31.86 -0.25
CA GLY A 256 9.62 32.48 0.98
C GLY A 256 9.80 31.49 2.10
N ARG A 257 9.53 31.94 3.31
CA ARG A 257 9.73 31.16 4.52
C ARG A 257 8.50 31.19 5.43
N LEU A 258 8.14 30.04 5.91
CA LEU A 258 7.24 29.89 7.06
C LEU A 258 8.06 29.94 8.33
N ASN A 259 7.63 30.79 9.30
CA ASN A 259 8.32 31.01 10.56
C ASN A 259 9.81 31.35 10.37
N ASN A 260 10.70 30.48 10.86
CA ASN A 260 12.14 30.68 10.80
C ASN A 260 12.80 30.00 9.57
N GLY A 261 12.01 29.46 8.64
CA GLY A 261 12.51 28.60 7.57
C GLY A 261 12.84 27.18 8.09
N GLY A 262 13.41 26.35 7.25
CA GLY A 262 13.72 24.96 7.59
C GLY A 262 13.80 24.07 6.35
N SER A 263 13.24 22.88 6.43
CA SER A 263 13.18 21.94 5.32
C SER A 263 12.38 22.47 4.14
N GLY A 264 12.73 22.01 2.94
CA GLY A 264 12.08 22.45 1.71
C GLY A 264 10.65 21.95 1.60
N LEU A 265 9.69 22.85 1.41
CA LEU A 265 8.32 22.52 1.02
C LEU A 265 8.10 22.98 -0.41
N LYS A 266 8.29 22.09 -1.38
CA LYS A 266 8.11 22.38 -2.81
C LYS A 266 6.87 21.65 -3.32
N ILE A 267 5.89 22.43 -3.77
CA ILE A 267 4.66 21.90 -4.35
C ILE A 267 4.40 22.63 -5.66
N ARG A 268 4.32 21.88 -6.75
CA ARG A 268 3.94 22.38 -8.06
C ARG A 268 2.68 21.66 -8.52
N ALA A 269 1.57 22.39 -8.65
CA ALA A 269 0.29 21.85 -9.13
C ALA A 269 -0.21 22.68 -10.34
N VAL A 270 0.21 22.31 -11.54
CA VAL A 270 -0.13 23.07 -12.76
C VAL A 270 -0.55 22.17 -13.92
N PRO A 271 -1.82 22.25 -14.37
CA PRO A 271 -2.93 22.97 -13.76
C PRO A 271 -3.39 22.30 -12.47
N GLY A 272 -3.80 23.07 -11.47
CA GLY A 272 -4.26 22.60 -10.17
C GLY A 272 -4.08 23.68 -9.11
N SER A 273 -4.75 23.56 -7.99
CA SER A 273 -4.64 24.49 -6.86
C SER A 273 -3.71 23.95 -5.78
N VAL A 274 -3.06 24.87 -5.07
CA VAL A 274 -2.31 24.54 -3.85
C VAL A 274 -2.89 25.32 -2.70
N ARG A 275 -3.31 24.64 -1.66
CA ARG A 275 -3.87 25.22 -0.46
C ARG A 275 -3.09 24.77 0.77
N CYS A 276 -2.45 25.72 1.46
CA CYS A 276 -1.84 25.46 2.74
C CYS A 276 -2.71 26.05 3.83
N VAL A 277 -3.32 25.21 4.65
CA VAL A 277 -4.19 25.57 5.75
C VAL A 277 -3.48 25.39 7.09
N ARG A 278 -3.91 26.11 8.10
CA ARG A 278 -3.42 25.89 9.45
C ARG A 278 -3.96 24.55 9.97
N GLY A 279 -3.08 23.66 10.38
CA GLY A 279 -3.43 22.45 11.09
C GLY A 279 -4.03 22.78 12.45
N GLY A 280 -5.21 22.23 12.76
CA GLY A 280 -5.72 22.21 14.12
C GLY A 280 -4.96 21.12 14.87
N GLY A 281 -4.27 21.46 15.96
CA GLY A 281 -3.73 20.45 16.87
C GLY A 281 -4.89 19.56 17.35
N VAL A 282 -4.71 18.24 17.21
CA VAL A 282 -5.59 17.22 17.81
C VAL A 282 -5.32 17.17 19.29
#